data_86c0382626f04885434c0994776190fc
#
_entry.id   86c0382626f04885434c0994776190fc
#
_cell.length_a   1.000
_cell.length_b   1.000
_cell.length_c   1.000
_cell.angle_alpha   90.00
_cell.angle_beta   90.00
_cell.angle_gamma   90.00
#
_symmetry.space_group_name_H-M   'P 1'
#
loop_
_entity.id
_entity.type
_entity.pdbx_description
1 polymer ?
#
loop_
_entity_poly.entity_id
_entity_poly.type
_entity_poly.pdbx_seq_one_letter_code
_entity_poly.pdbx_strand_id
1 'polypeptide(L)'
;MGKITTWNDARIQALNPGVALPAAKITTVNRSDGSGTTFVFTNYLSQVSSDWKSKVGADKTVKWPNASASVGGKGNEGVSSNVQRVANSIGYVEYAYAKQNRLAYTQLQNRAGKFVLPDDSTFAAASNINWAQYPGFAVTITNMPAANAWPISAA
;
A
#
# COMPACT_ATOMS: atom_id res chain seq x y z
N MET A 1 -7.94 0.15 9.18
CA MET A 1 -8.84 0.36 10.34
C MET A 1 -9.96 -0.69 10.46
N GLY A 2 -10.04 -1.67 9.58
CA GLY A 2 -11.04 -2.74 9.65
C GLY A 2 -12.50 -2.32 9.44
N LYS A 3 -12.72 -1.14 8.85
CA LYS A 3 -14.08 -0.63 8.59
C LYS A 3 -14.72 -1.23 7.33
N ILE A 4 -13.91 -1.75 6.42
CA ILE A 4 -14.31 -2.50 5.22
C ILE A 4 -13.90 -3.94 5.44
N THR A 5 -14.85 -4.86 5.41
CA THR A 5 -14.60 -6.28 5.76
C THR A 5 -14.88 -7.24 4.62
N THR A 6 -15.55 -6.78 3.56
CA THR A 6 -15.88 -7.61 2.38
C THR A 6 -15.51 -6.89 1.10
N TRP A 7 -15.19 -7.64 0.05
CA TRP A 7 -14.81 -7.07 -1.25
C TRP A 7 -15.95 -6.33 -1.94
N ASN A 8 -17.19 -6.75 -1.75
CA ASN A 8 -18.39 -6.10 -2.31
C ASN A 8 -18.92 -4.93 -1.44
N ASP A 9 -18.14 -4.41 -0.50
CA ASP A 9 -18.52 -3.19 0.23
C ASP A 9 -18.80 -2.04 -0.76
N ALA A 10 -19.86 -1.28 -0.53
CA ALA A 10 -20.30 -0.21 -1.43
C ALA A 10 -19.20 0.81 -1.76
N ARG A 11 -18.27 1.05 -0.83
CA ARG A 11 -17.13 1.96 -1.03
C ARG A 11 -16.11 1.41 -2.02
N ILE A 12 -15.87 0.10 -2.03
CA ILE A 12 -15.01 -0.56 -3.02
C ILE A 12 -15.75 -0.63 -4.36
N GLN A 13 -17.03 -0.99 -4.35
CA GLN A 13 -17.85 -1.08 -5.55
C GLN A 13 -17.94 0.26 -6.30
N ALA A 14 -18.06 1.37 -5.58
CA ALA A 14 -18.10 2.72 -6.17
C ALA A 14 -16.82 3.08 -6.95
N LEU A 15 -15.67 2.53 -6.53
CA LEU A 15 -14.38 2.72 -7.21
C LEU A 15 -14.17 1.71 -8.37
N ASN A 16 -15.01 0.71 -8.50
CA ASN A 16 -14.93 -0.36 -9.50
C ASN A 16 -16.27 -0.54 -10.23
N PRO A 17 -16.73 0.47 -10.97
CA PRO A 17 -18.01 0.39 -11.67
C PRO A 17 -18.00 -0.74 -12.72
N GLY A 18 -19.07 -1.52 -12.76
CA GLY A 18 -19.22 -2.63 -13.71
C GLY A 18 -18.45 -3.91 -13.35
N VAL A 19 -17.70 -3.93 -12.26
CA VAL A 19 -17.00 -5.12 -11.78
C VAL A 19 -17.86 -5.89 -10.79
N ALA A 20 -18.10 -7.17 -11.02
CA ALA A 20 -18.78 -8.06 -10.07
C ALA A 20 -17.80 -8.44 -8.94
N LEU A 21 -17.87 -7.74 -7.83
CA LEU A 21 -17.04 -8.01 -6.66
C LEU A 21 -17.66 -9.12 -5.80
N PRO A 22 -16.85 -10.08 -5.29
CA PRO A 22 -17.36 -11.19 -4.50
C PRO A 22 -17.84 -10.72 -3.11
N ALA A 23 -18.91 -11.33 -2.59
CA ALA A 23 -19.36 -11.17 -1.21
C ALA A 23 -18.45 -11.96 -0.24
N ALA A 24 -17.14 -11.79 -0.36
CA ALA A 24 -16.14 -12.53 0.40
C ALA A 24 -15.45 -11.62 1.41
N LYS A 25 -15.09 -12.17 2.57
CA LYS A 25 -14.32 -11.45 3.59
C LYS A 25 -12.93 -11.13 3.07
N ILE A 26 -12.44 -9.95 3.39
CA ILE A 26 -11.08 -9.52 3.09
C ILE A 26 -10.14 -10.04 4.17
N THR A 27 -9.08 -10.76 3.76
CA THR A 27 -7.94 -11.08 4.61
C THR A 27 -6.77 -10.15 4.27
N THR A 28 -6.23 -9.45 5.25
CA THR A 28 -5.02 -8.63 5.03
C THR A 28 -3.77 -9.45 5.25
N VAL A 29 -2.74 -9.22 4.45
CA VAL A 29 -1.43 -9.84 4.62
C VAL A 29 -0.40 -8.75 4.93
N ASN A 30 0.20 -8.83 6.11
CA ASN A 30 1.14 -7.84 6.62
C ASN A 30 2.53 -8.45 6.82
N ARG A 31 3.57 -7.59 6.93
CA ARG A 31 4.89 -8.04 7.36
C ARG A 31 4.86 -8.47 8.83
N SER A 32 5.47 -9.60 9.13
CA SER A 32 5.66 -10.11 10.50
C SER A 32 7.02 -9.72 11.09
N ASP A 33 7.88 -9.08 10.30
CA ASP A 33 9.21 -8.58 10.65
C ASP A 33 9.29 -7.06 10.52
N GLY A 34 10.32 -6.44 11.07
CA GLY A 34 10.61 -5.02 10.87
C GLY A 34 10.93 -4.73 9.41
N SER A 35 10.25 -3.75 8.78
CA SER A 35 10.25 -3.59 7.33
C SER A 35 10.21 -2.13 6.88
N GLY A 36 11.14 -1.76 5.99
CA GLY A 36 11.08 -0.48 5.27
C GLY A 36 9.83 -0.35 4.40
N THR A 37 9.39 -1.45 3.77
CA THR A 37 8.15 -1.49 2.99
C THR A 37 6.92 -1.20 3.87
N THR A 38 6.89 -1.73 5.09
CA THR A 38 5.86 -1.38 6.10
C THR A 38 5.91 0.11 6.45
N PHE A 39 7.10 0.67 6.66
CA PHE A 39 7.24 2.10 6.96
C PHE A 39 6.68 2.96 5.84
N VAL A 40 7.03 2.72 4.58
CA VAL A 40 6.54 3.49 3.43
C VAL A 40 5.02 3.41 3.32
N PHE A 41 4.46 2.21 3.45
CA PHE A 41 3.02 2.00 3.39
C PHE A 41 2.27 2.68 4.54
N THR A 42 2.74 2.54 5.79
CA THR A 42 2.12 3.16 6.95
C THR A 42 2.32 4.68 6.99
N ASN A 43 3.40 5.19 6.41
CA ASN A 43 3.62 6.61 6.20
C ASN A 43 2.57 7.19 5.26
N TYR A 44 2.31 6.54 4.11
CA TYR A 44 1.21 6.92 3.22
C TYR A 44 -0.14 6.91 3.95
N LEU A 45 -0.47 5.83 4.65
CA LEU A 45 -1.73 5.74 5.40
C LEU A 45 -1.87 6.86 6.44
N SER A 46 -0.79 7.27 7.09
CA SER A 46 -0.77 8.38 8.04
C SER A 46 -0.99 9.74 7.38
N GLN A 47 -0.60 9.90 6.12
CA GLN A 47 -0.81 11.13 5.37
C GLN A 47 -2.24 11.26 4.83
N VAL A 48 -2.89 10.16 4.49
CA VAL A 48 -4.24 10.16 3.89
C VAL A 48 -5.38 9.89 4.89
N SER A 49 -5.05 9.55 6.14
CA SER A 49 -6.03 9.25 7.19
C SER A 49 -5.58 9.77 8.56
N SER A 50 -6.28 10.78 9.06
CA SER A 50 -6.05 11.29 10.41
C SER A 50 -6.34 10.25 11.49
N ASP A 51 -7.34 9.39 11.28
CA ASP A 51 -7.68 8.28 12.17
C ASP A 51 -6.54 7.22 12.24
N TRP A 52 -5.92 6.90 11.08
CA TRP A 52 -4.73 6.05 11.06
C TRP A 52 -3.54 6.72 11.76
N LYS A 53 -3.27 7.99 11.41
CA LYS A 53 -2.14 8.74 11.98
C LYS A 53 -2.20 8.80 13.51
N SER A 54 -3.39 9.03 14.09
CA SER A 54 -3.56 9.17 15.54
C SER A 54 -3.54 7.83 16.29
N LYS A 55 -4.01 6.73 15.66
CA LYS A 55 -4.21 5.44 16.34
C LYS A 55 -3.11 4.42 16.07
N VAL A 56 -2.45 4.50 14.92
CA VAL A 56 -1.46 3.52 14.47
C VAL A 56 -0.11 4.19 14.18
N GLY A 57 -0.12 5.26 13.39
CA GLY A 57 1.08 5.99 12.99
C GLY A 57 1.84 5.31 11.84
N ALA A 58 3.12 5.68 11.70
CA ALA A 58 4.03 5.18 10.67
C ALA A 58 5.30 4.64 11.32
N ASP A 59 5.60 3.35 11.10
CA ASP A 59 6.80 2.69 11.60
C ASP A 59 7.13 1.45 10.76
N LYS A 60 8.34 0.90 10.95
CA LYS A 60 8.78 -0.39 10.39
C LYS A 60 8.00 -1.58 10.96
N THR A 61 7.38 -1.41 12.13
CA THR A 61 6.51 -2.37 12.81
C THR A 61 5.37 -1.63 13.48
N VAL A 62 4.14 -2.02 13.19
CA VAL A 62 2.94 -1.38 13.76
C VAL A 62 1.97 -2.42 14.33
N LYS A 63 1.13 -1.98 15.27
CA LYS A 63 0.01 -2.79 15.76
C LYS A 63 -1.16 -2.67 14.77
N TRP A 64 -1.36 -3.71 13.97
CA TRP A 64 -2.42 -3.73 12.96
C TRP A 64 -3.81 -3.74 13.59
N PRO A 65 -4.72 -2.82 13.22
CA PRO A 65 -6.04 -2.69 13.86
C PRO A 65 -6.97 -3.86 13.60
N ASN A 66 -6.71 -4.65 12.56
CA ASN A 66 -7.52 -5.80 12.13
C ASN A 66 -6.77 -7.13 12.27
N ALA A 67 -5.99 -7.28 13.33
CA ALA A 67 -5.14 -8.45 13.56
C ALA A 67 -5.89 -9.81 13.47
N SER A 68 -7.16 -9.85 13.85
CA SER A 68 -8.00 -11.06 13.76
C SER A 68 -8.35 -11.49 12.31
N ALA A 69 -8.22 -10.58 11.35
CA ALA A 69 -8.44 -10.84 9.92
C ALA A 69 -7.13 -10.66 9.11
N SER A 70 -5.99 -10.92 9.75
CA SER A 70 -4.67 -10.65 9.19
C SER A 70 -3.77 -11.88 9.27
N VAL A 71 -2.93 -12.05 8.25
CA VAL A 71 -1.90 -13.09 8.16
C VAL A 71 -0.53 -12.42 8.07
N GLY A 72 0.43 -12.88 8.87
CA GLY A 72 1.81 -12.40 8.85
C GLY A 72 2.66 -13.11 7.82
N GLY A 73 3.46 -12.37 7.04
CA GLY A 73 4.46 -12.90 6.13
C GLY A 73 5.84 -12.33 6.42
N LYS A 74 6.87 -13.17 6.52
CA LYS A 74 8.24 -12.72 6.69
C LYS A 74 8.84 -12.31 5.34
N GLY A 75 9.35 -11.10 5.25
CA GLY A 75 9.88 -10.53 4.01
C GLY A 75 8.80 -10.28 2.95
N ASN A 76 9.21 -9.73 1.81
CA ASN A 76 8.33 -9.59 0.65
C ASN A 76 7.92 -10.97 0.11
N GLU A 77 8.79 -11.96 0.19
CA GLU A 77 8.54 -13.35 -0.24
C GLU A 77 7.39 -13.97 0.56
N GLY A 78 7.41 -13.83 1.89
CA GLY A 78 6.37 -14.37 2.77
C GLY A 78 5.02 -13.72 2.52
N VAL A 79 4.99 -12.39 2.31
CA VAL A 79 3.75 -11.68 1.95
C VAL A 79 3.25 -12.11 0.57
N SER A 80 4.11 -12.14 -0.45
CA SER A 80 3.75 -12.60 -1.81
C SER A 80 3.18 -14.00 -1.81
N SER A 81 3.84 -14.93 -1.13
CA SER A 81 3.40 -16.33 -1.01
C SER A 81 2.05 -16.44 -0.30
N ASN A 82 1.81 -15.66 0.75
CA ASN A 82 0.52 -15.69 1.44
C ASN A 82 -0.60 -15.09 0.56
N VAL A 83 -0.34 -13.99 -0.17
CA VAL A 83 -1.34 -13.43 -1.10
C VAL A 83 -1.71 -14.43 -2.20
N GLN A 84 -0.77 -15.22 -2.70
CA GLN A 84 -1.06 -16.27 -3.69
C GLN A 84 -1.93 -17.41 -3.15
N ARG A 85 -1.72 -17.79 -1.88
CA ARG A 85 -2.36 -18.97 -1.27
C ARG A 85 -3.65 -18.66 -0.53
N VAL A 86 -3.78 -17.47 0.03
CA VAL A 86 -4.95 -17.07 0.82
C VAL A 86 -5.96 -16.38 -0.09
N ALA A 87 -7.04 -17.07 -0.38
CA ALA A 87 -8.12 -16.52 -1.20
C ALA A 87 -8.67 -15.21 -0.61
N ASN A 88 -9.05 -14.27 -1.48
CA ASN A 88 -9.62 -12.97 -1.09
C ASN A 88 -8.72 -12.13 -0.18
N SER A 89 -7.40 -12.31 -0.29
CA SER A 89 -6.43 -11.53 0.47
C SER A 89 -5.95 -10.30 -0.28
N ILE A 90 -5.42 -9.35 0.48
CA ILE A 90 -4.71 -8.17 0.00
C ILE A 90 -3.49 -7.92 0.89
N GLY A 91 -2.36 -7.62 0.29
CA GLY A 91 -1.12 -7.29 0.98
C GLY A 91 -0.38 -6.14 0.34
N TYR A 92 0.79 -5.81 0.85
CA TYR A 92 1.71 -4.85 0.27
C TYR A 92 3.11 -5.47 0.17
N VAL A 93 3.77 -5.24 -0.96
CA VAL A 93 5.12 -5.71 -1.26
C VAL A 93 5.82 -4.68 -2.14
N GLU A 94 7.13 -4.78 -2.29
CA GLU A 94 7.83 -4.07 -3.35
C GLU A 94 7.34 -4.53 -4.72
N TYR A 95 7.27 -3.59 -5.66
CA TYR A 95 6.70 -3.83 -7.00
C TYR A 95 7.36 -4.98 -7.76
N ALA A 96 8.68 -5.13 -7.61
CA ALA A 96 9.42 -6.24 -8.22
C ALA A 96 8.87 -7.61 -7.81
N TYR A 97 8.50 -7.78 -6.53
CA TYR A 97 7.91 -9.03 -6.04
C TYR A 97 6.50 -9.26 -6.60
N ALA A 98 5.70 -8.21 -6.75
CA ALA A 98 4.39 -8.33 -7.39
C ALA A 98 4.53 -8.81 -8.85
N LYS A 99 5.48 -8.25 -9.60
CA LYS A 99 5.75 -8.66 -10.99
C LYS A 99 6.31 -10.08 -11.09
N GLN A 100 7.34 -10.40 -10.32
CA GLN A 100 7.99 -11.73 -10.36
C GLN A 100 7.01 -12.85 -10.01
N ASN A 101 6.11 -12.61 -9.05
CA ASN A 101 5.13 -13.58 -8.60
C ASN A 101 3.79 -13.49 -9.37
N ARG A 102 3.69 -12.63 -10.39
CA ARG A 102 2.47 -12.42 -11.20
C ARG A 102 1.23 -12.09 -10.35
N LEU A 103 1.44 -11.33 -9.27
CA LEU A 103 0.35 -10.88 -8.43
C LEU A 103 -0.43 -9.76 -9.13
N ALA A 104 -1.74 -9.77 -8.99
CA ALA A 104 -2.56 -8.61 -9.32
C ALA A 104 -2.23 -7.45 -8.36
N TYR A 105 -2.21 -6.23 -8.87
CA TYR A 105 -1.99 -5.04 -8.06
C TYR A 105 -3.02 -3.97 -8.37
N THR A 106 -3.30 -3.13 -7.38
CA THR A 106 -4.35 -2.12 -7.44
C THR A 106 -3.79 -0.78 -7.93
N GLN A 107 -4.67 0.07 -8.47
CA GLN A 107 -4.42 1.49 -8.52
C GLN A 107 -4.52 2.09 -7.12
N LEU A 108 -3.71 3.12 -6.85
CA LEU A 108 -3.83 3.93 -5.64
C LEU A 108 -4.12 5.39 -6.00
N GLN A 109 -4.98 6.02 -5.20
CA GLN A 109 -5.22 7.44 -5.33
C GLN A 109 -4.03 8.21 -4.77
N ASN A 110 -3.42 9.06 -5.58
CA ASN A 110 -2.30 9.90 -5.20
C ASN A 110 -2.76 11.26 -4.63
N ARG A 111 -1.80 12.08 -4.20
CA ARG A 111 -2.07 13.39 -3.63
C ARG A 111 -2.79 14.36 -4.57
N ALA A 112 -2.64 14.18 -5.88
CA ALA A 112 -3.36 14.95 -6.90
C ALA A 112 -4.79 14.45 -7.14
N GLY A 113 -5.25 13.42 -6.41
CA GLY A 113 -6.59 12.83 -6.55
C GLY A 113 -6.71 11.84 -7.70
N LYS A 114 -5.62 11.52 -8.42
CA LYS A 114 -5.62 10.58 -9.54
C LYS A 114 -5.34 9.18 -9.08
N PHE A 115 -6.03 8.19 -9.68
CA PHE A 115 -5.72 6.78 -9.53
C PHE A 115 -4.61 6.39 -10.50
N VAL A 116 -3.49 5.92 -9.97
CA VAL A 116 -2.28 5.57 -10.73
C VAL A 116 -1.87 4.13 -10.48
N LEU A 117 -1.23 3.52 -11.47
CA LEU A 117 -0.60 2.20 -11.36
C LEU A 117 0.88 2.35 -10.98
N PRO A 118 1.47 1.34 -10.34
CA PRO A 118 2.92 1.30 -10.14
C PRO A 118 3.61 0.96 -11.45
N ASP A 119 4.38 1.89 -11.99
CA ASP A 119 5.24 1.71 -13.16
C ASP A 119 6.41 2.69 -13.12
N ASP A 120 7.36 2.53 -14.06
CA ASP A 120 8.57 3.34 -14.11
C ASP A 120 8.27 4.84 -14.23
N SER A 121 7.22 5.21 -14.96
CA SER A 121 6.84 6.62 -15.15
C SER A 121 6.27 7.23 -13.87
N THR A 122 5.48 6.47 -13.13
CA THR A 122 4.87 6.93 -11.87
C THR A 122 5.87 6.95 -10.72
N PHE A 123 6.88 6.07 -10.73
CA PHE A 123 8.03 6.12 -9.81
C PHE A 123 8.93 7.31 -10.12
N ALA A 124 9.25 7.53 -11.40
CA ALA A 124 10.02 8.71 -11.83
C ALA A 124 9.33 10.02 -11.45
N ALA A 125 8.00 10.10 -11.59
CA ALA A 125 7.23 11.26 -11.16
C ALA A 125 7.31 11.50 -9.65
N ALA A 126 7.33 10.44 -8.83
CA ALA A 126 7.47 10.55 -7.38
C ALA A 126 8.87 11.01 -6.96
N SER A 127 9.91 10.62 -7.71
CA SER A 127 11.31 10.97 -7.43
C SER A 127 11.78 12.27 -8.08
N ASN A 128 10.94 12.94 -8.89
CA ASN A 128 11.26 14.19 -9.55
C ASN A 128 11.18 15.38 -8.57
N ILE A 129 12.18 15.47 -7.70
CA ILE A 129 12.35 16.52 -6.70
C ILE A 129 13.77 17.11 -6.77
N ASN A 130 13.95 18.30 -6.19
CA ASN A 130 15.30 18.84 -6.05
C ASN A 130 16.02 18.18 -4.86
N TRP A 131 16.74 17.10 -5.13
CA TRP A 131 17.48 16.32 -4.14
C TRP A 131 18.53 17.12 -3.36
N ALA A 132 19.11 18.15 -3.98
CA ALA A 132 20.13 19.01 -3.34
C ALA A 132 19.59 19.80 -2.13
N GLN A 133 18.28 19.93 -1.98
CA GLN A 133 17.66 20.57 -0.83
C GLN A 133 17.63 19.70 0.44
N TYR A 134 17.94 18.40 0.31
CA TYR A 134 17.85 17.45 1.40
C TYR A 134 19.24 17.00 1.84
N PRO A 135 19.63 17.24 3.12
CA PRO A 135 20.92 16.82 3.64
C PRO A 135 21.16 15.32 3.44
N GLY A 136 22.30 14.96 2.85
CA GLY A 136 22.63 13.58 2.52
C GLY A 136 21.71 12.92 1.48
N PHE A 137 20.93 13.72 0.73
CA PHE A 137 19.91 13.25 -0.22
C PHE A 137 18.86 12.33 0.43
N ALA A 138 18.64 12.43 1.75
CA ALA A 138 17.73 11.59 2.50
C ALA A 138 16.36 12.26 2.62
N VAL A 139 15.36 11.72 1.94
CA VAL A 139 13.97 12.19 1.99
C VAL A 139 13.01 11.04 1.74
N THR A 140 11.87 11.07 2.44
CA THR A 140 10.78 10.13 2.16
C THR A 140 9.93 10.68 1.02
N ILE A 141 9.94 10.00 -0.13
CA ILE A 141 9.19 10.39 -1.33
C ILE A 141 7.77 9.78 -1.38
N THR A 142 7.18 9.54 -0.21
CA THR A 142 5.81 9.05 -0.06
C THR A 142 4.80 10.18 -0.27
N ASN A 143 3.76 9.93 -1.05
CA ASN A 143 2.63 10.85 -1.32
C ASN A 143 3.07 12.21 -1.91
N MET A 144 3.99 12.17 -2.87
CA MET A 144 4.53 13.36 -3.53
C MET A 144 3.46 14.09 -4.36
N PRO A 145 3.58 15.43 -4.54
CA PRO A 145 2.51 16.23 -5.14
C PRO A 145 2.40 16.12 -6.66
N ALA A 146 3.36 15.52 -7.35
CA ALA A 146 3.32 15.40 -8.81
C ALA A 146 2.08 14.62 -9.27
N ALA A 147 1.47 15.10 -10.37
CA ALA A 147 0.16 14.64 -10.83
C ALA A 147 0.07 13.13 -11.11
N ASN A 148 1.18 12.51 -11.48
CA ASN A 148 1.25 11.07 -11.79
C ASN A 148 2.14 10.30 -10.80
N ALA A 149 2.52 10.91 -9.65
CA ALA A 149 3.39 10.23 -8.68
C ALA A 149 2.71 9.01 -8.07
N TRP A 150 3.44 7.87 -8.05
CA TRP A 150 3.03 6.71 -7.28
C TRP A 150 3.10 7.04 -5.77
N PRO A 151 2.01 6.88 -5.00
CA PRO A 151 1.96 7.48 -3.66
C PRO A 151 2.76 6.73 -2.60
N ILE A 152 3.09 5.45 -2.79
CA ILE A 152 3.90 4.66 -1.87
C ILE A 152 5.30 4.38 -2.42
N SER A 153 5.93 5.44 -2.97
CA SER A 153 7.31 5.37 -3.45
C SER A 153 8.32 5.52 -2.31
N ALA A 154 9.47 4.87 -2.48
CA ALA A 154 10.67 5.02 -1.67
C ALA A 154 11.90 5.14 -2.56
N ALA A 155 12.97 5.77 -2.06
CA ALA A 155 14.30 5.84 -2.65
C ALA A 155 15.31 5.33 -1.63
#